data_1a7165327995a597a2affb7fb636db10
#
_entry.id   1a7165327995a597a2affb7fb636db10
#
_cell.length_a   1.000
_cell.length_b   1.000
_cell.length_c   1.000
_cell.angle_alpha   90.00
_cell.angle_beta   90.00
_cell.angle_gamma   90.00
#
_symmetry.space_group_name_H-M   'P 1'
#
loop_
_entity.id
_entity.type
_entity.pdbx_description
1 polymer ?
#
loop_
_entity_poly.entity_id
_entity_poly.type
_entity_poly.pdbx_seq_one_letter_code
_entity_poly.pdbx_strand_id
1 'polypeptide(L)'
;MISIPLSEELTVSADKLLQQHLLIVGATGSGKSTSAMTILHGLMAQNQTTMIIDPTGEYTHLPNAVVAKLGYNAYIDYEKLTGQDLNLLFGVDDPEIQEKLSDALDSLKIQKNIVKQPGVYTKINRTWDDFEKDMHQLYHYPQPVDLGLLPEQLRQEYAVPVDNFDVIGQKIDESGFAKCLPLIRRIKRLTSQQRFQQLYHMPLPEDEPAPANMQTDVMYLLRLFAGHRSDHKILVMDCSLFADNLAMGKVIVSLLTTALLRGKQQLKHSVPVTLLIDEAHRYVMAEKLTTNGIFRIAREGRKSGLFLMLTTQSPLDLPASLLGQFGHYLVHQLNTTSELTQLPVLQDYGQQIAHQNVGQALLAGNNFVPPKVIDMLFISEMNHHTTTPQFF
;
A
#
# COMPACT_ATOMS: atom_id res chain seq x y z
N MET A 1 -22.51 -1.08 -20.74
CA MET A 1 -22.35 -0.26 -19.51
C MET A 1 -22.31 -1.24 -18.35
N ILE A 2 -21.28 -1.15 -17.49
CA ILE A 2 -21.10 -2.09 -16.36
C ILE A 2 -22.12 -1.73 -15.29
N SER A 3 -23.03 -2.66 -14.97
CA SER A 3 -24.16 -2.42 -14.06
C SER A 3 -23.96 -3.15 -12.74
N ILE A 4 -24.06 -2.44 -11.61
CA ILE A 4 -23.93 -2.96 -10.26
C ILE A 4 -25.28 -2.87 -9.57
N PRO A 5 -25.96 -3.99 -9.25
CA PRO A 5 -27.16 -3.98 -8.45
C PRO A 5 -26.80 -3.70 -6.99
N LEU A 6 -27.23 -2.57 -6.45
CA LEU A 6 -27.00 -2.19 -5.05
C LEU A 6 -28.15 -2.61 -4.16
N SER A 7 -29.38 -2.59 -4.67
CA SER A 7 -30.60 -3.05 -3.98
C SER A 7 -31.51 -3.76 -4.99
N GLU A 8 -32.61 -4.35 -4.52
CA GLU A 8 -33.62 -4.95 -5.39
C GLU A 8 -34.19 -3.94 -6.40
N GLU A 9 -34.26 -2.67 -6.01
CA GLU A 9 -34.84 -1.61 -6.82
C GLU A 9 -33.81 -0.73 -7.55
N LEU A 10 -32.54 -0.76 -7.14
CA LEU A 10 -31.53 0.16 -7.62
C LEU A 10 -30.31 -0.54 -8.21
N THR A 11 -30.16 -0.41 -9.51
CA THR A 11 -28.93 -0.77 -10.22
C THR A 11 -28.24 0.49 -10.71
N VAL A 12 -26.94 0.62 -10.47
CA VAL A 12 -26.12 1.77 -10.87
C VAL A 12 -25.01 1.33 -11.82
N SER A 13 -24.55 2.23 -12.71
CA SER A 13 -23.35 1.90 -13.48
C SER A 13 -22.10 2.05 -12.63
N ALA A 14 -21.11 1.18 -12.85
CA ALA A 14 -19.82 1.25 -12.19
C ALA A 14 -19.14 2.62 -12.40
N ASP A 15 -19.24 3.18 -13.61
CA ASP A 15 -18.71 4.52 -13.89
C ASP A 15 -19.35 5.58 -13.00
N LYS A 16 -20.68 5.58 -12.86
CA LYS A 16 -21.37 6.53 -11.99
C LYS A 16 -21.00 6.37 -10.52
N LEU A 17 -20.73 5.14 -10.07
CA LEU A 17 -20.45 4.86 -8.66
C LEU A 17 -18.98 5.12 -8.31
N LEU A 18 -18.04 4.73 -9.17
CA LEU A 18 -16.61 4.67 -8.85
C LEU A 18 -15.78 5.81 -9.46
N GLN A 19 -16.29 6.49 -10.49
CA GLN A 19 -15.54 7.51 -11.25
C GLN A 19 -14.94 8.62 -10.38
N GLN A 20 -15.55 8.93 -9.23
CA GLN A 20 -15.05 9.95 -8.29
C GLN A 20 -14.59 9.37 -6.96
N HIS A 21 -14.16 8.11 -6.97
CA HIS A 21 -13.88 7.32 -5.79
C HIS A 21 -15.11 7.15 -4.88
N LEU A 22 -15.13 6.08 -4.13
CA LEU A 22 -16.24 5.74 -3.24
C LEU A 22 -15.73 5.57 -1.81
N LEU A 23 -16.36 6.24 -0.87
CA LEU A 23 -16.14 6.05 0.57
C LEU A 23 -17.34 5.33 1.18
N ILE A 24 -17.10 4.21 1.85
CA ILE A 24 -18.10 3.44 2.59
C ILE A 24 -17.83 3.65 4.09
N VAL A 25 -18.78 4.23 4.78
CA VAL A 25 -18.63 4.58 6.21
C VAL A 25 -19.76 3.98 7.02
N GLY A 26 -19.47 3.61 8.25
CA GLY A 26 -20.49 3.19 9.21
C GLY A 26 -19.91 2.47 10.43
N ALA A 27 -20.64 2.43 11.51
CA ALA A 27 -20.24 1.75 12.74
C ALA A 27 -19.97 0.25 12.50
N THR A 28 -19.28 -0.39 13.43
CA THR A 28 -19.06 -1.85 13.39
C THR A 28 -20.40 -2.58 13.39
N GLY A 29 -20.56 -3.55 12.47
CA GLY A 29 -21.82 -4.31 12.32
C GLY A 29 -22.93 -3.61 11.56
N SER A 30 -22.74 -2.38 11.05
CA SER A 30 -23.77 -1.63 10.30
C SER A 30 -24.01 -2.13 8.86
N GLY A 31 -23.10 -2.94 8.29
CA GLY A 31 -23.23 -3.48 6.92
C GLY A 31 -22.19 -2.98 5.91
N LYS A 32 -21.11 -2.31 6.34
CA LYS A 32 -20.03 -1.84 5.44
C LYS A 32 -19.45 -2.95 4.57
N SER A 33 -19.03 -4.07 5.19
CA SER A 33 -18.46 -5.21 4.46
C SER A 33 -19.47 -5.82 3.49
N THR A 34 -20.76 -5.87 3.87
CA THR A 34 -21.84 -6.31 2.98
C THR A 34 -21.94 -5.42 1.76
N SER A 35 -21.91 -4.10 1.93
CA SER A 35 -21.94 -3.15 0.81
C SER A 35 -20.72 -3.29 -0.09
N ALA A 36 -19.52 -3.44 0.49
CA ALA A 36 -18.30 -3.69 -0.27
C ALA A 36 -18.41 -4.99 -1.08
N MET A 37 -18.90 -6.07 -0.46
CA MET A 37 -19.10 -7.37 -1.13
C MET A 37 -20.14 -7.31 -2.25
N THR A 38 -21.24 -6.56 -2.07
CA THR A 38 -22.25 -6.35 -3.11
C THR A 38 -21.66 -5.65 -4.34
N ILE A 39 -20.86 -4.62 -4.12
CA ILE A 39 -20.19 -3.89 -5.21
C ILE A 39 -19.16 -4.80 -5.90
N LEU A 40 -18.36 -5.53 -5.12
CA LEU A 40 -17.39 -6.50 -5.64
C LEU A 40 -18.07 -7.56 -6.51
N HIS A 41 -19.19 -8.13 -6.06
CA HIS A 41 -19.97 -9.11 -6.82
C HIS A 41 -20.40 -8.53 -8.17
N GLY A 42 -20.94 -7.29 -8.19
CA GLY A 42 -21.33 -6.63 -9.43
C GLY A 42 -20.16 -6.39 -10.39
N LEU A 43 -18.97 -6.04 -9.87
CA LEU A 43 -17.75 -5.89 -10.66
C LEU A 43 -17.25 -7.23 -11.21
N MET A 44 -17.29 -8.28 -10.40
CA MET A 44 -16.92 -9.65 -10.81
C MET A 44 -17.81 -10.17 -11.93
N ALA A 45 -19.12 -10.05 -11.79
CA ALA A 45 -20.10 -10.45 -12.79
C ALA A 45 -19.87 -9.80 -14.15
N GLN A 46 -19.23 -8.62 -14.16
CA GLN A 46 -18.88 -7.85 -15.37
C GLN A 46 -17.40 -7.99 -15.76
N ASN A 47 -16.69 -8.96 -15.21
CA ASN A 47 -15.27 -9.21 -15.49
C ASN A 47 -14.37 -7.97 -15.29
N GLN A 48 -14.63 -7.16 -14.26
CA GLN A 48 -13.80 -6.00 -13.93
C GLN A 48 -12.67 -6.38 -12.99
N THR A 49 -11.48 -5.84 -13.26
CA THR A 49 -10.30 -6.10 -12.41
C THR A 49 -10.45 -5.36 -11.09
N THR A 50 -10.32 -6.09 -9.99
CA THR A 50 -10.39 -5.56 -8.63
C THR A 50 -9.18 -6.03 -7.81
N MET A 51 -8.60 -5.13 -7.06
CA MET A 51 -7.56 -5.41 -6.07
C MET A 51 -8.09 -5.06 -4.69
N ILE A 52 -7.78 -5.87 -3.70
CA ILE A 52 -8.26 -5.72 -2.33
C ILE A 52 -7.06 -5.72 -1.40
N ILE A 53 -6.92 -4.71 -0.56
CA ILE A 53 -6.02 -4.73 0.59
C ILE A 53 -6.84 -5.09 1.80
N ASP A 54 -6.58 -6.27 2.34
CA ASP A 54 -7.37 -6.93 3.36
C ASP A 54 -6.59 -7.03 4.68
N PRO A 55 -6.93 -6.25 5.71
CA PRO A 55 -6.23 -6.26 7.00
C PRO A 55 -6.62 -7.43 7.90
N THR A 56 -7.76 -8.07 7.64
CA THR A 56 -8.40 -9.04 8.53
C THR A 56 -8.42 -10.46 7.96
N GLY A 57 -8.23 -10.59 6.65
CA GLY A 57 -8.35 -11.87 5.93
C GLY A 57 -9.80 -12.22 5.54
N GLU A 58 -10.75 -11.27 5.65
CA GLU A 58 -12.17 -11.50 5.34
C GLU A 58 -12.45 -11.77 3.87
N TYR A 59 -11.60 -11.29 2.97
CA TYR A 59 -11.78 -11.41 1.51
C TYR A 59 -11.05 -12.62 0.89
N THR A 60 -10.34 -13.41 1.71
CA THR A 60 -9.51 -14.51 1.22
C THR A 60 -10.30 -15.69 0.62
N HIS A 61 -11.60 -15.77 0.91
CA HIS A 61 -12.49 -16.83 0.45
C HIS A 61 -13.24 -16.48 -0.85
N LEU A 62 -13.03 -15.29 -1.41
CA LEU A 62 -13.74 -14.86 -2.61
C LEU A 62 -13.52 -15.84 -3.77
N PRO A 63 -14.58 -16.20 -4.52
CA PRO A 63 -14.47 -17.14 -5.62
C PRO A 63 -13.58 -16.58 -6.73
N ASN A 64 -12.75 -17.44 -7.34
CA ASN A 64 -11.83 -17.08 -8.41
C ASN A 64 -10.83 -15.96 -8.08
N ALA A 65 -10.57 -15.68 -6.79
CA ALA A 65 -9.58 -14.73 -6.38
C ALA A 65 -8.17 -15.34 -6.33
N VAL A 66 -7.18 -14.56 -6.72
CA VAL A 66 -5.77 -14.84 -6.41
C VAL A 66 -5.48 -14.22 -5.04
N VAL A 67 -5.16 -15.05 -4.06
CA VAL A 67 -4.88 -14.62 -2.70
C VAL A 67 -3.37 -14.56 -2.47
N ALA A 68 -2.84 -13.36 -2.32
CA ALA A 68 -1.46 -13.08 -1.97
C ALA A 68 -1.36 -12.78 -0.46
N LYS A 69 -1.06 -13.80 0.33
CA LYS A 69 -0.85 -13.65 1.78
C LYS A 69 0.59 -13.27 2.05
N LEU A 70 0.79 -12.02 2.43
CA LEU A 70 2.10 -11.42 2.64
C LEU A 70 2.87 -12.13 3.77
N GLY A 71 4.12 -12.50 3.47
CA GLY A 71 4.96 -13.26 4.40
C GLY A 71 4.65 -14.76 4.47
N TYR A 72 3.74 -15.26 3.63
CA TYR A 72 3.39 -16.69 3.55
C TYR A 72 3.55 -17.24 2.12
N ASN A 73 2.68 -16.88 1.17
CA ASN A 73 2.78 -17.28 -0.23
C ASN A 73 3.11 -16.09 -1.15
N ALA A 74 3.25 -14.89 -0.59
CA ALA A 74 3.64 -13.70 -1.30
C ALA A 74 4.65 -12.88 -0.50
N TYR A 75 5.58 -12.26 -1.22
CA TYR A 75 6.63 -11.43 -0.65
C TYR A 75 6.80 -10.13 -1.42
N ILE A 76 7.51 -9.17 -0.84
CA ILE A 76 7.99 -7.96 -1.49
C ILE A 76 9.47 -8.17 -1.82
N ASP A 77 9.82 -8.18 -3.09
CA ASP A 77 11.21 -8.32 -3.51
C ASP A 77 12.00 -7.06 -3.10
N TYR A 78 12.80 -7.17 -2.05
CA TYR A 78 13.58 -6.05 -1.52
C TYR A 78 14.62 -5.51 -2.51
N GLU A 79 15.09 -6.32 -3.46
CA GLU A 79 16.03 -5.90 -4.50
C GLU A 79 15.42 -4.88 -5.46
N LYS A 80 14.09 -4.81 -5.53
CA LYS A 80 13.33 -3.86 -6.37
C LYS A 80 12.96 -2.57 -5.64
N LEU A 81 13.25 -2.46 -4.35
CA LEU A 81 12.98 -1.25 -3.60
C LEU A 81 13.90 -0.10 -4.04
N THR A 82 13.33 1.08 -4.13
CA THR A 82 14.05 2.33 -4.39
C THR A 82 14.53 2.96 -3.08
N GLY A 83 15.44 3.94 -3.16
CA GLY A 83 15.82 4.73 -1.99
C GLY A 83 14.62 5.38 -1.28
N GLN A 84 13.62 5.85 -2.04
CA GLN A 84 12.39 6.39 -1.47
C GLN A 84 11.57 5.33 -0.72
N ASP A 85 11.53 4.10 -1.24
CA ASP A 85 10.85 2.99 -0.57
C ASP A 85 11.56 2.61 0.74
N LEU A 86 12.91 2.63 0.74
CA LEU A 86 13.69 2.40 1.96
C LEU A 86 13.52 3.53 3.00
N ASN A 87 13.45 4.80 2.54
CA ASN A 87 13.17 5.93 3.42
C ASN A 87 11.81 5.76 4.13
N LEU A 88 10.79 5.31 3.39
CA LEU A 88 9.48 5.00 3.96
C LEU A 88 9.56 3.80 4.91
N LEU A 89 10.21 2.70 4.47
CA LEU A 89 10.34 1.45 5.22
C LEU A 89 11.02 1.65 6.56
N PHE A 90 12.10 2.40 6.57
CA PHE A 90 12.87 2.68 7.78
C PHE A 90 12.45 3.95 8.51
N GLY A 91 11.42 4.66 8.02
CA GLY A 91 10.87 5.83 8.68
C GLY A 91 11.87 6.99 8.79
N VAL A 92 12.57 7.29 7.70
CA VAL A 92 13.58 8.36 7.63
C VAL A 92 12.92 9.65 7.19
N ASP A 93 12.98 10.69 8.02
CA ASP A 93 12.38 12.01 7.74
C ASP A 93 13.42 13.09 7.45
N ASP A 94 14.64 12.94 7.97
CA ASP A 94 15.74 13.89 7.75
C ASP A 94 16.21 13.81 6.28
N PRO A 95 16.17 14.93 5.52
CA PRO A 95 16.53 14.92 4.09
C PRO A 95 17.99 14.50 3.83
N GLU A 96 18.94 14.88 4.70
CA GLU A 96 20.35 14.49 4.58
C GLU A 96 20.49 12.97 4.71
N ILE A 97 19.82 12.39 5.70
CA ILE A 97 19.86 10.93 5.94
C ILE A 97 19.12 10.19 4.83
N GLN A 98 18.04 10.76 4.26
CA GLN A 98 17.33 10.19 3.10
C GLN A 98 18.23 10.08 1.87
N GLU A 99 19.02 11.12 1.59
CA GLU A 99 19.99 11.12 0.49
C GLU A 99 21.07 10.08 0.74
N LYS A 100 21.69 10.08 1.93
CA LYS A 100 22.71 9.08 2.31
C LYS A 100 22.22 7.64 2.23
N LEU A 101 20.95 7.38 2.60
CA LEU A 101 20.36 6.05 2.49
C LEU A 101 20.17 5.63 1.01
N SER A 102 19.80 6.58 0.15
CA SER A 102 19.67 6.33 -1.28
C SER A 102 21.04 6.07 -1.92
N ASP A 103 22.04 6.88 -1.58
CA ASP A 103 23.43 6.71 -2.04
C ASP A 103 24.01 5.35 -1.60
N ALA A 104 23.74 4.94 -0.34
CA ALA A 104 24.17 3.67 0.18
C ALA A 104 23.55 2.48 -0.59
N LEU A 105 22.27 2.60 -0.97
CA LEU A 105 21.61 1.58 -1.80
C LEU A 105 22.31 1.46 -3.17
N ASP A 106 22.57 2.57 -3.82
CA ASP A 106 23.21 2.57 -5.15
C ASP A 106 24.65 2.10 -5.07
N SER A 107 25.41 2.48 -4.03
CA SER A 107 26.76 1.99 -3.76
C SER A 107 26.78 0.46 -3.56
N LEU A 108 25.85 -0.11 -2.82
CA LEU A 108 25.73 -1.56 -2.67
C LEU A 108 25.39 -2.27 -3.98
N LYS A 109 24.53 -1.68 -4.80
CA LYS A 109 24.23 -2.20 -6.15
C LYS A 109 25.49 -2.19 -7.03
N ILE A 110 26.29 -1.12 -7.00
CA ILE A 110 27.59 -1.06 -7.70
C ILE A 110 28.50 -2.17 -7.20
N GLN A 111 28.66 -2.30 -5.89
CA GLN A 111 29.53 -3.32 -5.30
C GLN A 111 29.16 -4.73 -5.77
N LYS A 112 27.88 -5.06 -5.76
CA LYS A 112 27.38 -6.40 -6.13
C LYS A 112 27.42 -6.66 -7.63
N ASN A 113 27.08 -5.68 -8.47
CA ASN A 113 26.83 -5.90 -9.90
C ASN A 113 28.01 -5.49 -10.79
N ILE A 114 28.77 -4.47 -10.40
CA ILE A 114 29.85 -3.90 -11.20
C ILE A 114 31.20 -4.39 -10.67
N VAL A 115 31.48 -4.12 -9.39
CA VAL A 115 32.74 -4.54 -8.75
C VAL A 115 32.79 -6.06 -8.56
N LYS A 116 31.62 -6.68 -8.27
CA LYS A 116 31.44 -8.14 -8.11
C LYS A 116 32.34 -8.73 -7.01
N GLN A 117 32.52 -8.01 -5.93
CA GLN A 117 33.26 -8.44 -4.75
C GLN A 117 32.37 -8.41 -3.50
N PRO A 118 32.61 -9.28 -2.52
CA PRO A 118 31.89 -9.25 -1.27
C PRO A 118 32.18 -7.97 -0.47
N GLY A 119 31.22 -7.56 0.38
CA GLY A 119 31.36 -6.41 1.27
C GLY A 119 30.74 -5.13 0.71
N VAL A 120 31.19 -4.00 1.26
CA VAL A 120 30.66 -2.66 0.93
C VAL A 120 31.50 -1.96 -0.14
N TYR A 121 30.88 -1.02 -0.85
CA TYR A 121 31.56 -0.16 -1.79
C TYR A 121 32.34 0.92 -1.05
N THR A 122 33.65 0.79 -1.05
CA THR A 122 34.55 1.71 -0.33
C THR A 122 34.67 3.04 -1.07
N LYS A 123 34.32 4.15 -0.41
CA LYS A 123 34.46 5.52 -0.92
C LYS A 123 35.76 6.21 -0.51
N ILE A 124 36.45 5.67 0.49
CA ILE A 124 37.76 6.19 0.92
C ILE A 124 38.80 5.98 -0.19
N ASN A 125 39.45 7.07 -0.56
CA ASN A 125 40.46 7.16 -1.65
C ASN A 125 39.96 6.75 -3.05
N ARG A 126 38.63 6.69 -3.23
CA ARG A 126 38.04 6.47 -4.56
C ARG A 126 37.88 7.80 -5.29
N THR A 127 38.25 7.84 -6.57
CA THR A 127 38.07 9.04 -7.39
C THR A 127 36.62 9.24 -7.79
N TRP A 128 36.24 10.47 -8.06
CA TRP A 128 34.94 10.80 -8.62
C TRP A 128 34.73 10.15 -9.99
N ASP A 129 35.77 10.15 -10.84
CA ASP A 129 35.72 9.55 -12.18
C ASP A 129 35.41 8.04 -12.11
N ASP A 130 36.03 7.30 -11.19
CA ASP A 130 35.76 5.87 -11.01
C ASP A 130 34.31 5.64 -10.54
N PHE A 131 33.84 6.48 -9.61
CA PHE A 131 32.47 6.36 -9.11
C PHE A 131 31.44 6.65 -10.21
N GLU A 132 31.60 7.73 -10.99
CA GLU A 132 30.70 8.06 -12.08
C GLU A 132 30.69 6.97 -13.15
N LYS A 133 31.86 6.40 -13.48
CA LYS A 133 31.97 5.27 -14.40
C LYS A 133 31.19 4.05 -13.90
N ASP A 134 31.33 3.72 -12.61
CA ASP A 134 30.63 2.60 -12.01
C ASP A 134 29.11 2.85 -12.00
N MET A 135 28.66 4.07 -11.67
CA MET A 135 27.26 4.48 -11.74
C MET A 135 26.67 4.34 -13.15
N HIS A 136 27.39 4.80 -14.17
CA HIS A 136 26.95 4.65 -15.56
C HIS A 136 26.78 3.19 -15.97
N GLN A 137 27.68 2.31 -15.52
CA GLN A 137 27.58 0.89 -15.80
C GLN A 137 26.38 0.24 -15.10
N LEU A 138 26.02 0.69 -13.89
CA LEU A 138 24.91 0.11 -13.12
C LEU A 138 23.59 0.11 -13.89
N TYR A 139 23.30 1.11 -14.72
CA TYR A 139 22.05 1.21 -15.47
C TYR A 139 21.84 0.08 -16.50
N HIS A 140 22.87 -0.68 -16.84
CA HIS A 140 22.83 -1.78 -17.81
C HIS A 140 22.65 -3.17 -17.17
N TYR A 141 22.56 -3.26 -15.84
CA TYR A 141 22.49 -4.52 -15.12
C TYR A 141 21.17 -4.66 -14.32
N PRO A 142 20.68 -5.89 -14.09
CA PRO A 142 19.78 -6.14 -12.97
C PRO A 142 20.40 -5.55 -11.71
N GLN A 143 19.58 -5.08 -10.77
CA GLN A 143 20.08 -4.34 -9.60
C GLN A 143 19.86 -5.13 -8.29
N PRO A 144 20.30 -6.40 -8.18
CA PRO A 144 20.29 -7.08 -6.89
C PRO A 144 21.19 -6.36 -5.90
N VAL A 145 20.84 -6.44 -4.63
CA VAL A 145 21.52 -5.76 -3.53
C VAL A 145 21.53 -6.65 -2.29
N ASP A 146 22.48 -6.44 -1.40
CA ASP A 146 22.49 -7.06 -0.08
C ASP A 146 22.16 -6.00 0.98
N LEU A 147 20.91 -5.96 1.42
CA LEU A 147 20.45 -5.01 2.45
C LEU A 147 21.07 -5.28 3.82
N GLY A 148 21.63 -6.47 4.08
CA GLY A 148 22.35 -6.77 5.30
C GLY A 148 23.58 -5.89 5.48
N LEU A 149 24.20 -5.46 4.37
CA LEU A 149 25.38 -4.59 4.36
C LEU A 149 25.03 -3.09 4.45
N LEU A 150 23.75 -2.72 4.41
CA LEU A 150 23.33 -1.32 4.41
C LEU A 150 23.85 -0.52 5.63
N PRO A 151 23.92 -1.06 6.86
CA PRO A 151 24.51 -0.35 8.00
C PRO A 151 26.00 -0.01 7.83
N GLU A 152 26.76 -0.89 7.19
CA GLU A 152 28.19 -0.65 6.93
C GLU A 152 28.38 0.31 5.76
N GLN A 153 27.55 0.17 4.72
CA GLN A 153 27.61 1.07 3.56
C GLN A 153 27.27 2.49 3.94
N LEU A 154 26.26 2.71 4.80
CA LEU A 154 25.91 4.04 5.30
C LEU A 154 27.11 4.77 5.91
N ARG A 155 28.05 4.07 6.55
CA ARG A 155 29.25 4.70 7.07
C ARG A 155 30.17 5.21 5.95
N GLN A 156 30.27 4.50 4.82
CA GLN A 156 31.06 4.93 3.66
C GLN A 156 30.49 6.20 3.00
N GLU A 157 29.17 6.44 3.13
CA GLU A 157 28.52 7.63 2.57
C GLU A 157 28.88 8.93 3.31
N TYR A 158 29.56 8.83 4.46
CA TYR A 158 30.12 9.96 5.20
C TYR A 158 31.64 10.13 4.98
N ALA A 159 32.16 9.57 3.89
CA ALA A 159 33.53 9.85 3.45
C ALA A 159 33.64 11.32 3.03
N VAL A 160 34.67 12.02 3.52
CA VAL A 160 34.93 13.44 3.20
C VAL A 160 36.39 13.63 2.83
N PRO A 161 36.68 14.51 1.87
CA PRO A 161 38.05 14.87 1.51
C PRO A 161 38.73 15.64 2.64
N VAL A 162 40.06 15.64 2.68
CA VAL A 162 40.88 16.42 3.62
C VAL A 162 41.76 17.40 2.86
N ASP A 163 42.56 16.90 1.94
CA ASP A 163 43.55 17.65 1.16
C ASP A 163 43.53 17.29 -0.34
N ASN A 164 42.91 16.19 -0.71
CA ASN A 164 42.70 15.80 -2.09
C ASN A 164 41.21 15.80 -2.43
N PHE A 165 40.78 16.71 -3.31
CA PHE A 165 39.38 16.87 -3.74
C PHE A 165 39.02 16.09 -5.01
N ASP A 166 39.98 15.38 -5.63
CA ASP A 166 39.72 14.48 -6.74
C ASP A 166 39.13 13.13 -6.28
N VAL A 167 39.19 12.88 -4.98
CA VAL A 167 38.60 11.70 -4.35
C VAL A 167 37.33 12.03 -3.60
N ILE A 168 36.41 11.08 -3.49
CA ILE A 168 35.16 11.21 -2.72
C ILE A 168 35.44 11.50 -1.25
N GLY A 169 36.42 10.82 -0.69
CA GLY A 169 36.84 11.06 0.69
C GLY A 169 38.14 10.39 1.06
N GLN A 170 38.77 10.89 2.10
CA GLN A 170 40.01 10.34 2.70
C GLN A 170 39.79 9.91 4.14
N LYS A 171 38.72 10.39 4.76
CA LYS A 171 38.31 9.99 6.12
C LYS A 171 36.80 9.99 6.23
N ILE A 172 36.29 9.33 7.27
CA ILE A 172 34.86 9.38 7.62
C ILE A 172 34.60 10.59 8.51
N ASP A 173 33.53 11.36 8.21
CA ASP A 173 32.97 12.34 9.12
C ASP A 173 32.18 11.60 10.22
N GLU A 174 32.86 11.26 11.31
CA GLU A 174 32.25 10.53 12.43
C GLU A 174 31.13 11.35 13.12
N SER A 175 31.21 12.67 13.05
CA SER A 175 30.19 13.58 13.63
C SER A 175 28.89 13.52 12.81
N GLY A 176 28.97 13.65 11.50
CA GLY A 176 27.84 13.49 10.58
C GLY A 176 27.26 12.08 10.68
N PHE A 177 28.13 11.05 10.61
CA PHE A 177 27.70 9.65 10.71
C PHE A 177 26.97 9.34 12.03
N ALA A 178 27.34 9.97 13.15
CA ALA A 178 26.66 9.76 14.43
C ALA A 178 25.16 10.02 14.37
N LYS A 179 24.69 10.91 13.48
CA LYS A 179 23.27 11.16 13.24
C LYS A 179 22.52 9.93 12.68
N CYS A 180 23.23 9.04 11.98
CA CYS A 180 22.66 7.81 11.42
C CYS A 180 22.56 6.65 12.40
N LEU A 181 23.16 6.73 13.58
CA LEU A 181 23.15 5.62 14.54
C LEU A 181 21.75 5.13 14.95
N PRO A 182 20.74 6.01 15.15
CA PRO A 182 19.37 5.56 15.40
C PRO A 182 18.78 4.77 14.21
N LEU A 183 19.05 5.20 12.97
CA LEU A 183 18.63 4.51 11.76
C LEU A 183 19.29 3.13 11.66
N ILE A 184 20.61 3.04 11.88
CA ILE A 184 21.35 1.78 11.84
C ILE A 184 20.78 0.77 12.84
N ARG A 185 20.49 1.20 14.09
CA ARG A 185 19.84 0.33 15.07
C ARG A 185 18.47 -0.15 14.61
N ARG A 186 17.69 0.72 13.96
CA ARG A 186 16.37 0.39 13.42
C ARG A 186 16.50 -0.62 12.30
N ILE A 187 17.40 -0.41 11.34
CA ILE A 187 17.66 -1.34 10.23
C ILE A 187 18.01 -2.72 10.81
N LYS A 188 19.04 -2.81 11.65
CA LYS A 188 19.47 -4.08 12.26
C LYS A 188 18.34 -4.79 13.00
N ARG A 189 17.53 -4.04 13.77
CA ARG A 189 16.39 -4.62 14.50
C ARG A 189 15.31 -5.16 13.57
N LEU A 190 14.99 -4.44 12.47
CA LEU A 190 13.95 -4.88 11.54
C LEU A 190 14.44 -6.07 10.70
N THR A 191 15.64 -6.00 10.14
CA THR A 191 16.18 -7.08 9.29
C THR A 191 16.48 -8.36 10.04
N SER A 192 16.63 -8.34 11.37
CA SER A 192 16.78 -9.53 12.21
C SER A 192 15.45 -10.20 12.59
N GLN A 193 14.30 -9.58 12.30
CA GLN A 193 13.00 -10.17 12.61
C GLN A 193 12.59 -11.18 11.53
N GLN A 194 12.26 -12.40 11.93
CA GLN A 194 11.85 -13.47 11.01
C GLN A 194 10.66 -13.04 10.09
N ARG A 195 9.65 -12.36 10.65
CA ARG A 195 8.51 -11.85 9.86
C ARG A 195 8.97 -10.86 8.77
N PHE A 196 9.97 -10.03 9.07
CA PHE A 196 10.51 -9.08 8.11
C PHE A 196 11.29 -9.83 7.00
N GLN A 197 12.10 -10.81 7.36
CA GLN A 197 12.87 -11.63 6.41
C GLN A 197 11.93 -12.40 5.48
N GLN A 198 10.87 -13.02 6.01
CA GLN A 198 9.84 -13.71 5.21
C GLN A 198 9.10 -12.76 4.27
N LEU A 199 8.69 -11.59 4.76
CA LEU A 199 7.98 -10.59 3.95
C LEU A 199 8.82 -10.08 2.80
N TYR A 200 10.11 -9.83 3.03
CA TYR A 200 11.02 -9.26 2.04
C TYR A 200 11.89 -10.31 1.34
N HIS A 201 11.59 -11.60 1.52
CA HIS A 201 12.32 -12.71 0.91
C HIS A 201 13.84 -12.59 1.09
N MET A 202 14.26 -12.16 2.29
CA MET A 202 15.66 -12.06 2.63
C MET A 202 16.25 -13.46 2.85
N PRO A 203 17.55 -13.65 2.60
CA PRO A 203 18.20 -14.92 2.92
C PRO A 203 17.95 -15.31 4.37
N LEU A 204 17.44 -16.53 4.56
CA LEU A 204 17.30 -17.13 5.89
C LEU A 204 18.64 -17.69 6.35
N PRO A 205 18.88 -17.83 7.66
CA PRO A 205 20.02 -18.60 8.18
C PRO A 205 20.08 -19.99 7.54
N GLU A 206 21.30 -20.52 7.32
CA GLU A 206 21.51 -21.82 6.65
C GLU A 206 20.77 -22.99 7.30
N ASP A 207 20.44 -22.88 8.58
CA ASP A 207 19.76 -23.91 9.37
C ASP A 207 18.23 -23.83 9.30
N GLU A 208 17.65 -22.80 8.64
CA GLU A 208 16.20 -22.70 8.51
C GLU A 208 15.69 -23.34 7.21
N PRO A 209 14.65 -24.20 7.29
CA PRO A 209 14.09 -24.83 6.10
C PRO A 209 13.49 -23.78 5.17
N ALA A 210 13.69 -23.94 3.87
CA ALA A 210 13.04 -23.13 2.85
C ALA A 210 11.51 -23.14 3.05
N PRO A 211 10.79 -22.03 2.77
CA PRO A 211 9.35 -21.99 2.88
C PRO A 211 8.71 -23.13 2.10
N ALA A 212 7.81 -23.86 2.74
CA ALA A 212 7.14 -25.02 2.12
C ALA A 212 6.22 -24.64 0.95
N ASN A 213 5.89 -23.35 0.79
CA ASN A 213 4.97 -22.85 -0.21
C ASN A 213 5.69 -22.08 -1.32
N MET A 214 5.17 -22.23 -2.54
CA MET A 214 5.63 -21.42 -3.67
C MET A 214 5.32 -19.96 -3.41
N GLN A 215 6.35 -19.12 -3.28
CA GLN A 215 6.21 -17.69 -3.01
C GLN A 215 6.22 -16.89 -4.30
N THR A 216 5.37 -15.88 -4.36
CA THR A 216 5.25 -14.98 -5.52
C THR A 216 5.55 -13.54 -5.12
N ASP A 217 6.33 -12.84 -5.92
CA ASP A 217 6.54 -11.40 -5.75
C ASP A 217 5.22 -10.63 -5.94
N VAL A 218 4.74 -10.00 -4.88
CA VAL A 218 3.48 -9.24 -4.91
C VAL A 218 3.55 -8.05 -5.88
N MET A 219 4.73 -7.46 -6.09
CA MET A 219 4.91 -6.37 -7.07
C MET A 219 4.72 -6.85 -8.50
N TYR A 220 5.05 -8.12 -8.79
CA TYR A 220 4.73 -8.75 -10.06
C TYR A 220 3.22 -8.95 -10.23
N LEU A 221 2.53 -9.45 -9.20
CA LEU A 221 1.07 -9.60 -9.22
C LEU A 221 0.37 -8.26 -9.43
N LEU A 222 0.78 -7.21 -8.71
CA LEU A 222 0.24 -5.86 -8.90
C LEU A 222 0.36 -5.39 -10.36
N ARG A 223 1.52 -5.58 -10.98
CA ARG A 223 1.73 -5.20 -12.40
C ARG A 223 0.89 -6.04 -13.35
N LEU A 224 0.79 -7.33 -13.09
CA LEU A 224 -0.03 -8.24 -13.91
C LEU A 224 -1.49 -7.79 -13.92
N PHE A 225 -2.09 -7.60 -12.74
CA PHE A 225 -3.49 -7.20 -12.60
C PHE A 225 -3.73 -5.74 -13.05
N ALA A 226 -2.73 -4.87 -12.93
CA ALA A 226 -2.83 -3.48 -13.38
C ALA A 226 -2.86 -3.34 -14.90
N GLY A 227 -2.15 -4.21 -15.62
CA GLY A 227 -1.90 -4.07 -17.06
C GLY A 227 -2.70 -5.00 -17.95
N HIS A 228 -3.15 -6.13 -17.45
CA HIS A 228 -3.72 -7.20 -18.26
C HIS A 228 -5.12 -7.58 -17.80
N ARG A 229 -5.98 -7.89 -18.77
CA ARG A 229 -7.23 -8.61 -18.51
C ARG A 229 -6.89 -10.09 -18.44
N SER A 230 -6.89 -10.66 -17.25
CA SER A 230 -6.74 -12.10 -17.04
C SER A 230 -8.09 -12.77 -16.76
N ASP A 231 -8.14 -14.09 -16.74
CA ASP A 231 -9.34 -14.82 -16.34
C ASP A 231 -9.61 -14.63 -14.84
N HIS A 232 -8.55 -14.46 -14.04
CA HIS A 232 -8.67 -14.04 -12.65
C HIS A 232 -8.80 -12.51 -12.59
N LYS A 233 -9.88 -12.03 -11.99
CA LYS A 233 -10.21 -10.60 -11.92
C LYS A 233 -9.98 -9.99 -10.55
N ILE A 234 -9.79 -10.81 -9.53
CA ILE A 234 -9.61 -10.37 -8.15
C ILE A 234 -8.23 -10.77 -7.65
N LEU A 235 -7.51 -9.78 -7.13
CA LEU A 235 -6.30 -9.96 -6.36
C LEU A 235 -6.57 -9.52 -4.92
N VAL A 236 -6.53 -10.45 -3.98
CA VAL A 236 -6.58 -10.16 -2.54
C VAL A 236 -5.18 -10.14 -1.98
N MET A 237 -4.78 -9.01 -1.44
CA MET A 237 -3.53 -8.85 -0.69
C MET A 237 -3.86 -8.96 0.81
N ASP A 238 -3.68 -10.16 1.35
CA ASP A 238 -3.91 -10.45 2.76
C ASP A 238 -2.76 -9.89 3.59
N CYS A 239 -3.06 -8.82 4.33
CA CYS A 239 -2.15 -8.10 5.22
C CYS A 239 -2.37 -8.49 6.70
N SER A 240 -3.13 -9.54 6.99
CA SER A 240 -3.51 -9.94 8.36
C SER A 240 -2.29 -10.25 9.25
N LEU A 241 -1.14 -10.65 8.66
CA LEU A 241 0.13 -10.83 9.37
C LEU A 241 0.57 -9.57 10.14
N PHE A 242 0.13 -8.39 9.70
CA PHE A 242 0.49 -7.10 10.30
C PHE A 242 -0.62 -6.50 11.15
N ALA A 243 -1.68 -7.25 11.44
CA ALA A 243 -2.80 -6.79 12.27
C ALA A 243 -2.34 -6.24 13.62
N ASP A 244 -1.35 -6.89 14.23
CA ASP A 244 -0.76 -6.51 15.51
C ASP A 244 0.37 -5.45 15.39
N ASN A 245 0.79 -5.11 14.17
CA ASN A 245 1.86 -4.15 13.91
C ASN A 245 1.41 -3.09 12.90
N LEU A 246 0.56 -2.19 13.37
CA LEU A 246 -0.01 -1.12 12.54
C LEU A 246 1.05 -0.25 11.86
N ALA A 247 2.18 0.01 12.52
CA ALA A 247 3.26 0.80 11.93
C ALA A 247 3.84 0.13 10.68
N MET A 248 4.09 -1.18 10.74
CA MET A 248 4.54 -1.96 9.58
C MET A 248 3.45 -2.05 8.51
N GLY A 249 2.20 -2.30 8.90
CA GLY A 249 1.06 -2.33 7.98
C GLY A 249 0.91 -1.03 7.18
N LYS A 250 1.03 0.13 7.83
CA LYS A 250 1.00 1.45 7.17
C LYS A 250 2.08 1.58 6.10
N VAL A 251 3.31 1.18 6.42
CA VAL A 251 4.43 1.23 5.48
C VAL A 251 4.19 0.31 4.28
N ILE A 252 3.80 -0.94 4.53
CA ILE A 252 3.57 -1.93 3.48
C ILE A 252 2.46 -1.49 2.55
N VAL A 253 1.31 -1.08 3.08
CA VAL A 253 0.18 -0.62 2.26
C VAL A 253 0.57 0.63 1.46
N SER A 254 1.37 1.54 2.03
CA SER A 254 1.88 2.70 1.30
C SER A 254 2.84 2.31 0.17
N LEU A 255 3.71 1.30 0.38
CA LEU A 255 4.58 0.75 -0.67
C LEU A 255 3.76 0.12 -1.80
N LEU A 256 2.81 -0.77 -1.47
CA LEU A 256 1.97 -1.46 -2.45
C LEU A 256 1.15 -0.47 -3.29
N THR A 257 0.51 0.49 -2.64
CA THR A 257 -0.31 1.50 -3.32
C THR A 257 0.53 2.46 -4.16
N THR A 258 1.72 2.83 -3.71
CA THR A 258 2.67 3.63 -4.49
C THR A 258 3.18 2.85 -5.71
N ALA A 259 3.53 1.58 -5.54
CA ALA A 259 3.98 0.72 -6.64
C ALA A 259 2.87 0.51 -7.68
N LEU A 260 1.62 0.30 -7.23
CA LEU A 260 0.46 0.18 -8.10
C LEU A 260 0.25 1.45 -8.93
N LEU A 261 0.28 2.63 -8.30
CA LEU A 261 0.11 3.91 -9.00
C LEU A 261 1.22 4.13 -10.04
N ARG A 262 2.49 3.93 -9.66
CA ARG A 262 3.63 4.02 -10.58
C ARG A 262 3.48 3.06 -11.76
N GLY A 263 3.13 1.80 -11.48
CA GLY A 263 2.90 0.79 -12.52
C GLY A 263 1.81 1.22 -13.50
N LYS A 264 0.68 1.74 -13.00
CA LYS A 264 -0.42 2.24 -13.82
C LYS A 264 -0.03 3.45 -14.68
N GLN A 265 0.77 4.37 -14.15
CA GLN A 265 1.24 5.54 -14.87
C GLN A 265 2.21 5.21 -16.02
N GLN A 266 2.94 4.10 -15.91
CA GLN A 266 3.89 3.65 -16.94
C GLN A 266 3.23 2.89 -18.10
N LEU A 267 2.00 2.43 -17.94
CA LEU A 267 1.28 1.67 -18.97
C LEU A 267 0.68 2.59 -20.03
N LYS A 268 1.01 2.33 -21.29
CA LYS A 268 0.41 3.05 -22.45
C LYS A 268 -1.08 2.76 -22.60
N HIS A 269 -1.50 1.52 -22.30
CA HIS A 269 -2.89 1.08 -22.32
C HIS A 269 -3.20 0.41 -20.99
N SER A 270 -3.97 1.12 -20.16
CA SER A 270 -4.30 0.68 -18.81
C SER A 270 -5.75 0.23 -18.76
N VAL A 271 -6.01 -0.97 -18.26
CA VAL A 271 -7.38 -1.42 -17.95
C VAL A 271 -7.87 -0.72 -16.68
N PRO A 272 -9.17 -0.39 -16.57
CA PRO A 272 -9.72 0.11 -15.31
C PRO A 272 -9.50 -0.91 -14.18
N VAL A 273 -9.08 -0.42 -13.02
CA VAL A 273 -8.88 -1.22 -11.81
C VAL A 273 -9.57 -0.55 -10.64
N THR A 274 -10.38 -1.29 -9.91
CA THR A 274 -10.92 -0.86 -8.63
C THR A 274 -10.01 -1.36 -7.52
N LEU A 275 -9.53 -0.45 -6.66
CA LEU A 275 -8.77 -0.78 -5.46
C LEU A 275 -9.66 -0.59 -4.23
N LEU A 276 -10.03 -1.70 -3.60
CA LEU A 276 -10.66 -1.68 -2.28
C LEU A 276 -9.57 -1.72 -1.20
N ILE A 277 -9.65 -0.79 -0.26
CA ILE A 277 -8.87 -0.85 0.98
C ILE A 277 -9.85 -0.89 2.14
N ASP A 278 -9.91 -2.04 2.78
CA ASP A 278 -10.78 -2.23 3.93
C ASP A 278 -10.14 -1.67 5.19
N GLU A 279 -10.96 -1.12 6.09
CA GLU A 279 -10.52 -0.46 7.33
C GLU A 279 -9.36 0.53 7.10
N ALA A 280 -9.52 1.41 6.12
CA ALA A 280 -8.46 2.29 5.59
C ALA A 280 -7.79 3.16 6.66
N HIS A 281 -8.49 3.50 7.74
CA HIS A 281 -7.95 4.27 8.86
C HIS A 281 -6.71 3.61 9.49
N ARG A 282 -6.57 2.28 9.38
CA ARG A 282 -5.42 1.54 9.89
C ARG A 282 -4.13 1.87 9.13
N TYR A 283 -4.23 2.34 7.88
CA TYR A 283 -3.09 2.48 6.95
C TYR A 283 -2.77 3.92 6.56
N VAL A 284 -3.68 4.85 6.83
CA VAL A 284 -3.43 6.26 6.52
C VAL A 284 -2.48 6.86 7.57
N MET A 285 -1.44 7.53 7.08
CA MET A 285 -0.45 8.25 7.90
C MET A 285 -0.74 9.76 7.78
N ALA A 286 -1.42 10.32 8.78
CA ALA A 286 -1.82 11.73 8.76
C ALA A 286 -0.61 12.68 8.67
N GLU A 287 0.48 12.37 9.39
CA GLU A 287 1.70 13.17 9.43
C GLU A 287 2.49 13.14 8.11
N LYS A 288 2.33 12.08 7.32
CA LYS A 288 3.03 11.85 6.04
C LYS A 288 2.05 11.68 4.88
N LEU A 289 0.94 12.42 4.90
CA LEU A 289 -0.16 12.19 3.97
C LEU A 289 0.26 12.35 2.51
N THR A 290 1.05 13.35 2.18
CA THR A 290 1.49 13.63 0.80
C THR A 290 2.35 12.51 0.19
N THR A 291 3.05 11.76 1.00
CA THR A 291 3.86 10.60 0.57
C THR A 291 3.11 9.28 0.70
N ASN A 292 1.95 9.27 1.36
CA ASN A 292 1.13 8.08 1.51
C ASN A 292 0.52 7.67 0.16
N GLY A 293 0.73 6.43 -0.24
CA GLY A 293 0.28 5.92 -1.54
C GLY A 293 -1.25 5.95 -1.72
N ILE A 294 -2.03 5.76 -0.65
CA ILE A 294 -3.50 5.86 -0.67
C ILE A 294 -3.92 7.27 -1.07
N PHE A 295 -3.34 8.29 -0.44
CA PHE A 295 -3.64 9.69 -0.75
C PHE A 295 -3.25 10.07 -2.17
N ARG A 296 -2.10 9.58 -2.64
CA ARG A 296 -1.66 9.79 -4.03
C ARG A 296 -2.62 9.16 -5.03
N ILE A 297 -3.11 7.93 -4.77
CA ILE A 297 -4.13 7.30 -5.62
C ILE A 297 -5.43 8.12 -5.61
N ALA A 298 -5.87 8.60 -4.46
CA ALA A 298 -7.08 9.42 -4.35
C ALA A 298 -6.99 10.70 -5.20
N ARG A 299 -5.79 11.33 -5.28
CA ARG A 299 -5.57 12.55 -6.07
C ARG A 299 -5.36 12.31 -7.56
N GLU A 300 -4.63 11.26 -7.94
CA GLU A 300 -4.06 11.10 -9.28
C GLU A 300 -4.52 9.83 -9.98
N GLY A 301 -4.99 8.83 -9.22
CA GLY A 301 -5.27 7.47 -9.71
C GLY A 301 -6.27 7.43 -10.85
N ARG A 302 -7.31 8.28 -10.81
CA ARG A 302 -8.36 8.33 -11.85
C ARG A 302 -7.80 8.56 -13.25
N LYS A 303 -6.78 9.40 -13.40
CA LYS A 303 -6.14 9.68 -14.69
C LYS A 303 -5.47 8.44 -15.29
N SER A 304 -5.08 7.49 -14.43
CA SER A 304 -4.46 6.23 -14.79
C SER A 304 -5.44 5.05 -14.79
N GLY A 305 -6.77 5.31 -14.69
CA GLY A 305 -7.79 4.26 -14.63
C GLY A 305 -7.78 3.48 -13.31
N LEU A 306 -7.35 4.10 -12.21
CA LEU A 306 -7.34 3.50 -10.87
C LEU A 306 -8.41 4.17 -10.01
N PHE A 307 -9.43 3.39 -9.63
CA PHE A 307 -10.58 3.85 -8.86
C PHE A 307 -10.49 3.31 -7.44
N LEU A 308 -10.61 4.20 -6.45
CA LEU A 308 -10.43 3.88 -5.04
C LEU A 308 -11.80 3.68 -4.38
N MET A 309 -11.92 2.59 -3.64
CA MET A 309 -13.02 2.30 -2.73
C MET A 309 -12.42 2.09 -1.35
N LEU A 310 -12.77 2.94 -0.38
CA LEU A 310 -12.31 2.81 1.01
C LEU A 310 -13.47 2.46 1.91
N THR A 311 -13.20 1.62 2.92
CA THR A 311 -14.09 1.48 4.06
C THR A 311 -13.45 2.08 5.31
N THR A 312 -14.26 2.63 6.20
CA THR A 312 -13.82 3.09 7.52
C THR A 312 -14.99 3.07 8.51
N GLN A 313 -14.69 2.97 9.79
CA GLN A 313 -15.72 2.98 10.82
C GLN A 313 -16.26 4.38 11.08
N SER A 314 -15.41 5.39 11.03
CA SER A 314 -15.77 6.78 11.18
C SER A 314 -15.05 7.69 10.18
N PRO A 315 -15.73 8.72 9.65
CA PRO A 315 -15.05 9.75 8.85
C PRO A 315 -13.97 10.48 9.64
N LEU A 316 -14.10 10.59 10.96
CA LEU A 316 -13.14 11.28 11.84
C LEU A 316 -11.78 10.56 11.88
N ASP A 317 -11.74 9.28 11.52
CA ASP A 317 -10.50 8.49 11.51
C ASP A 317 -9.62 8.78 10.27
N LEU A 318 -10.14 9.55 9.31
CA LEU A 318 -9.44 9.91 8.08
C LEU A 318 -9.18 11.42 8.01
N PRO A 319 -8.01 11.85 7.50
CA PRO A 319 -7.73 13.26 7.30
C PRO A 319 -8.73 13.94 6.35
N ALA A 320 -9.19 15.15 6.69
CA ALA A 320 -10.15 15.91 5.87
C ALA A 320 -9.69 16.11 4.42
N SER A 321 -8.38 16.29 4.21
CA SER A 321 -7.78 16.42 2.87
C SER A 321 -7.88 15.13 2.03
N LEU A 322 -7.91 13.96 2.65
CA LEU A 322 -8.19 12.70 1.99
C LEU A 322 -9.68 12.55 1.71
N LEU A 323 -10.55 12.84 2.68
CA LEU A 323 -12.01 12.80 2.52
C LEU A 323 -12.48 13.70 1.37
N GLY A 324 -11.86 14.87 1.19
CA GLY A 324 -12.15 15.79 0.08
C GLY A 324 -11.82 15.26 -1.32
N GLN A 325 -11.20 14.08 -1.45
CA GLN A 325 -10.94 13.45 -2.74
C GLN A 325 -12.09 12.52 -3.19
N PHE A 326 -13.03 12.22 -2.30
CA PHE A 326 -14.18 11.35 -2.60
C PHE A 326 -15.36 12.19 -3.06
N GLY A 327 -15.98 11.76 -4.13
CA GLY A 327 -17.20 12.39 -4.66
C GLY A 327 -18.46 11.57 -4.42
N HIS A 328 -18.31 10.31 -3.96
CA HIS A 328 -19.42 9.40 -3.70
C HIS A 328 -19.28 8.73 -2.33
N TYR A 329 -20.41 8.52 -1.69
CA TYR A 329 -20.51 8.02 -0.32
C TYR A 329 -21.60 6.98 -0.20
N LEU A 330 -21.30 5.89 0.50
CA LEU A 330 -22.28 4.96 1.08
C LEU A 330 -22.15 5.05 2.59
N VAL A 331 -23.11 5.67 3.25
CA VAL A 331 -23.07 5.92 4.68
C VAL A 331 -24.11 5.07 5.38
N HIS A 332 -23.63 4.08 6.12
CA HIS A 332 -24.40 3.27 7.05
C HIS A 332 -24.59 4.00 8.36
N GLN A 333 -25.33 3.37 9.28
CA GLN A 333 -25.53 3.90 10.63
C GLN A 333 -24.20 4.33 11.27
N LEU A 334 -24.16 5.54 11.79
CA LEU A 334 -23.06 6.10 12.57
C LEU A 334 -23.43 6.19 14.05
N ASN A 335 -22.39 6.15 14.92
CA ASN A 335 -22.61 6.22 16.36
C ASN A 335 -23.06 7.60 16.83
N THR A 336 -22.57 8.64 16.16
CA THR A 336 -22.88 10.04 16.50
C THR A 336 -23.03 10.89 15.24
N THR A 337 -23.90 11.89 15.29
CA THR A 337 -24.07 12.86 14.21
C THR A 337 -22.87 13.80 14.06
N SER A 338 -22.04 13.96 15.10
CA SER A 338 -20.81 14.72 15.05
C SER A 338 -19.80 14.18 14.03
N GLU A 339 -19.88 12.89 13.70
CA GLU A 339 -19.02 12.27 12.68
C GLU A 339 -19.25 12.87 11.28
N LEU A 340 -20.45 13.41 11.04
CA LEU A 340 -20.79 14.06 9.75
C LEU A 340 -20.17 15.45 9.58
N THR A 341 -19.55 16.02 10.60
CA THR A 341 -18.87 17.33 10.49
C THR A 341 -17.79 17.35 9.41
N GLN A 342 -17.17 16.20 9.14
CA GLN A 342 -16.19 16.03 8.08
C GLN A 342 -16.79 15.69 6.70
N LEU A 343 -18.09 15.46 6.65
CA LEU A 343 -18.85 15.21 5.42
C LEU A 343 -19.98 16.23 5.27
N PRO A 344 -19.66 17.50 4.96
CA PRO A 344 -20.65 18.61 4.96
C PRO A 344 -21.87 18.35 4.05
N VAL A 345 -21.67 17.64 2.95
CA VAL A 345 -22.74 17.26 1.98
C VAL A 345 -23.83 16.39 2.64
N LEU A 346 -23.54 15.76 3.79
CA LEU A 346 -24.42 14.82 4.47
C LEU A 346 -24.98 15.33 5.81
N GLN A 347 -24.65 16.55 6.22
CA GLN A 347 -25.06 17.08 7.52
C GLN A 347 -26.58 17.12 7.71
N ASP A 348 -27.32 17.47 6.65
CA ASP A 348 -28.80 17.53 6.68
C ASP A 348 -29.47 16.15 6.82
N TYR A 349 -28.70 15.08 6.59
CA TYR A 349 -29.18 13.69 6.64
C TYR A 349 -28.84 12.98 7.95
N GLY A 350 -28.32 13.69 8.95
CA GLY A 350 -27.84 13.11 10.21
C GLY A 350 -28.87 12.26 10.93
N GLN A 351 -30.14 12.71 10.98
CA GLN A 351 -31.21 11.92 11.59
C GLN A 351 -31.51 10.64 10.81
N GLN A 352 -31.54 10.69 9.49
CA GLN A 352 -31.77 9.51 8.66
C GLN A 352 -30.66 8.49 8.84
N ILE A 353 -29.40 8.94 8.89
CA ILE A 353 -28.23 8.06 9.09
C ILE A 353 -28.25 7.41 10.47
N ALA A 354 -28.61 8.16 11.52
CA ALA A 354 -28.69 7.65 12.89
C ALA A 354 -29.77 6.58 13.09
N HIS A 355 -30.84 6.60 12.31
CA HIS A 355 -31.96 5.67 12.42
C HIS A 355 -31.96 4.56 11.35
N GLN A 356 -30.86 4.38 10.61
CA GLN A 356 -30.75 3.28 9.66
C GLN A 356 -30.70 1.92 10.36
N ASN A 357 -31.33 0.95 9.73
CA ASN A 357 -31.19 -0.45 10.12
C ASN A 357 -29.90 -1.05 9.58
N VAL A 358 -29.46 -2.17 10.15
CA VAL A 358 -28.34 -2.95 9.63
C VAL A 358 -28.60 -3.32 8.16
N GLY A 359 -27.64 -3.07 7.29
CA GLY A 359 -27.78 -3.31 5.84
C GLY A 359 -28.36 -2.14 5.06
N GLN A 360 -28.88 -1.10 5.72
CA GLN A 360 -29.27 0.15 5.05
C GLN A 360 -28.09 1.08 4.90
N ALA A 361 -28.05 1.81 3.78
CA ALA A 361 -27.04 2.83 3.53
C ALA A 361 -27.65 4.05 2.83
N LEU A 362 -27.17 5.24 3.17
CA LEU A 362 -27.43 6.47 2.41
C LEU A 362 -26.42 6.54 1.25
N LEU A 363 -26.91 6.40 0.03
CA LEU A 363 -26.12 6.64 -1.18
C LEU A 363 -26.17 8.13 -1.53
N ALA A 364 -25.02 8.77 -1.58
CA ALA A 364 -24.88 10.20 -1.80
C ALA A 364 -23.66 10.53 -2.68
N GLY A 365 -23.62 11.74 -3.20
CA GLY A 365 -22.50 12.25 -3.99
C GLY A 365 -22.93 12.96 -5.26
N ASN A 366 -21.95 13.39 -6.04
CA ASN A 366 -22.19 14.26 -7.21
C ASN A 366 -23.16 13.66 -8.24
N ASN A 367 -23.18 12.33 -8.38
CA ASN A 367 -24.08 11.62 -9.31
C ASN A 367 -25.37 11.11 -8.64
N PHE A 368 -25.54 11.36 -7.34
CA PHE A 368 -26.64 10.85 -6.51
C PHE A 368 -27.29 12.00 -5.73
N VAL A 369 -27.97 12.86 -6.45
CA VAL A 369 -28.68 14.03 -5.91
C VAL A 369 -30.15 13.91 -6.29
N PRO A 370 -31.09 13.93 -5.31
CA PRO A 370 -30.84 13.96 -3.87
C PRO A 370 -30.26 12.62 -3.36
N PRO A 371 -29.59 12.62 -2.18
CA PRO A 371 -29.20 11.39 -1.52
C PRO A 371 -30.38 10.47 -1.25
N LYS A 372 -30.17 9.15 -1.35
CA LYS A 372 -31.23 8.14 -1.21
C LYS A 372 -30.79 7.04 -0.25
N VAL A 373 -31.64 6.71 0.72
CA VAL A 373 -31.48 5.51 1.54
C VAL A 373 -31.85 4.29 0.70
N ILE A 374 -31.00 3.28 0.74
CA ILE A 374 -31.16 2.01 0.02
C ILE A 374 -30.95 0.83 0.96
N ASP A 375 -31.68 -0.24 0.76
CA ASP A 375 -31.48 -1.53 1.41
C ASP A 375 -30.47 -2.32 0.56
N MET A 376 -29.25 -2.46 1.08
CA MET A 376 -28.16 -3.13 0.37
C MET A 376 -28.47 -4.60 0.14
N LEU A 377 -28.22 -5.09 -1.08
CA LEU A 377 -28.34 -6.53 -1.37
C LEU A 377 -27.36 -7.33 -0.52
N PHE A 378 -27.87 -8.41 0.06
CA PHE A 378 -27.05 -9.39 0.75
C PHE A 378 -26.74 -10.56 -0.21
N ILE A 379 -25.46 -10.72 -0.56
CA ILE A 379 -25.00 -11.81 -1.44
C ILE A 379 -24.41 -12.92 -0.57
N SER A 380 -25.17 -13.95 -0.34
CA SER A 380 -24.79 -15.06 0.57
C SER A 380 -23.50 -15.76 0.17
N GLU A 381 -23.24 -15.91 -1.12
CA GLU A 381 -22.01 -16.51 -1.66
C GLU A 381 -20.74 -15.71 -1.40
N MET A 382 -20.90 -14.40 -1.16
CA MET A 382 -19.80 -13.47 -0.91
C MET A 382 -19.58 -13.22 0.58
N ASN A 383 -20.57 -13.51 1.41
CA ASN A 383 -20.53 -13.22 2.83
C ASN A 383 -20.37 -14.52 3.62
N HIS A 384 -19.18 -14.80 4.12
CA HIS A 384 -19.02 -15.82 5.17
C HIS A 384 -19.38 -15.22 6.52
N HIS A 385 -20.37 -15.80 7.17
CA HIS A 385 -20.67 -15.45 8.55
C HIS A 385 -19.49 -15.84 9.43
N THR A 386 -18.71 -14.86 9.85
CA THR A 386 -17.99 -14.98 11.11
C THR A 386 -19.06 -15.02 12.18
N THR A 387 -19.45 -16.22 12.63
CA THR A 387 -20.33 -16.37 13.76
C THR A 387 -19.66 -15.71 14.96
N THR A 388 -20.08 -14.51 15.30
CA THR A 388 -19.71 -13.92 16.58
C THR A 388 -20.14 -14.94 17.67
N PRO A 389 -19.23 -15.42 18.53
CA PRO A 389 -19.60 -16.34 19.59
C PRO A 389 -20.76 -15.76 20.37
N GLN A 390 -21.87 -16.52 20.45
CA GLN A 390 -23.03 -16.10 21.26
C GLN A 390 -22.67 -16.34 22.71
N PHE A 391 -22.96 -15.37 23.55
CA PHE A 391 -22.97 -15.56 24.98
C PHE A 391 -24.12 -16.51 25.33
N PHE A 392 -23.83 -17.54 26.10
CA PHE A 392 -24.81 -18.53 26.54
C PHE A 392 -25.80 -17.93 27.58
#